data_f09865e62902c196c9156b11fd9d04e3
#
_entry.id   f09865e62902c196c9156b11fd9d04e3
#
_cell.length_a   1.000
_cell.length_b   1.000
_cell.length_c   1.000
_cell.angle_alpha   90.00
_cell.angle_beta   90.00
_cell.angle_gamma   90.00
#
_symmetry.space_group_name_H-M   'P 1'
#
loop_
_entity.id
_entity.type
_entity.pdbx_description
1 polymer ?
#
loop_
_entity_poly.entity_id
_entity_poly.type
_entity_poly.pdbx_seq_one_letter_code
_entity_poly.pdbx_strand_id
1 'polypeptide(L)'
;VVIPSRFPNLLVNGSNGIAVGMATSIPPHNLKEVIDATIKVIDEPDCDIEELIKIVKGPDFPTGAQILGKAGMKEAYRTGTGKVKVRSCCEIEETDRGKSQIVITEIPYMVNKARLIEKMADLVKEKKVEGVSAIRDESNREGIRIVVELKRDANPQITLNRFYKHTQLQDSFSMIMLALVDGKPEVLTLKRFLEEYVKFQKEVVTRRTKFDLAKAEARAHILEGLRIALDNI
;
A
#
# COMPACT_ATOMS: atom_id res chain seq x y z
N VAL A 1 8.28 -19.14 -12.52
CA VAL A 1 7.03 -18.93 -13.27
C VAL A 1 6.23 -17.83 -12.57
N VAL A 2 5.85 -16.79 -13.31
CA VAL A 2 5.01 -15.71 -12.77
C VAL A 2 3.54 -16.08 -12.99
N ILE A 3 2.75 -16.07 -11.92
CA ILE A 3 1.32 -16.35 -11.98
C ILE A 3 0.60 -15.07 -12.43
N PRO A 4 -0.23 -15.12 -13.49
CA PRO A 4 -0.95 -13.95 -13.97
C PRO A 4 -2.03 -13.51 -12.99
N SER A 5 -2.07 -12.21 -12.69
CA SER A 5 -3.13 -11.55 -11.93
C SER A 5 -3.97 -10.69 -12.86
N ARG A 6 -5.28 -10.57 -12.60
CA ARG A 6 -6.20 -9.76 -13.43
C ARG A 6 -6.13 -8.26 -13.16
N PHE A 7 -5.34 -7.85 -12.21
CA PHE A 7 -5.07 -6.45 -11.86
C PHE A 7 -3.60 -6.32 -11.45
N PRO A 8 -3.00 -5.12 -11.42
CA PRO A 8 -1.61 -4.90 -11.02
C PRO A 8 -1.40 -5.21 -9.53
N ASN A 9 -1.35 -6.51 -9.19
CA ASN A 9 -1.35 -7.00 -7.81
C ASN A 9 -0.18 -6.45 -6.98
N LEU A 10 1.01 -6.35 -7.57
CA LEU A 10 2.19 -5.84 -6.88
C LEU A 10 2.03 -4.38 -6.44
N LEU A 11 1.33 -3.56 -7.24
CA LEU A 11 1.04 -2.17 -6.90
C LEU A 11 -0.12 -2.05 -5.90
N VAL A 12 -1.17 -2.88 -6.04
CA VAL A 12 -2.34 -2.84 -5.16
C VAL A 12 -2.00 -3.34 -3.76
N ASN A 13 -1.36 -4.51 -3.65
CA ASN A 13 -1.04 -5.09 -2.35
C ASN A 13 0.31 -4.62 -1.78
N GLY A 14 1.15 -4.02 -2.64
CA GLY A 14 2.50 -3.64 -2.25
C GLY A 14 3.43 -4.83 -2.04
N SER A 15 4.67 -4.53 -1.73
CA SER A 15 5.69 -5.52 -1.38
C SER A 15 6.78 -4.88 -0.53
N ASN A 16 7.30 -5.63 0.42
CA ASN A 16 8.46 -5.22 1.20
C ASN A 16 9.44 -6.40 1.27
N GLY A 17 10.69 -6.14 0.92
CA GLY A 17 11.72 -7.16 0.93
C GLY A 17 13.13 -6.57 0.93
N ILE A 18 14.02 -7.23 1.65
CA ILE A 18 15.42 -6.85 1.77
C ILE A 18 16.27 -7.99 1.23
N ALA A 19 17.10 -7.68 0.24
CA ALA A 19 18.09 -8.58 -0.31
C ALA A 19 19.51 -8.00 -0.16
N VAL A 20 20.52 -8.77 -0.50
CA VAL A 20 21.90 -8.25 -0.50
C VAL A 20 22.07 -7.28 -1.67
N GLY A 21 22.45 -6.05 -1.37
CA GLY A 21 22.69 -5.00 -2.36
C GLY A 21 21.44 -4.31 -2.93
N MET A 22 20.21 -4.76 -2.57
CA MET A 22 18.98 -4.13 -3.04
C MET A 22 17.81 -4.32 -2.05
N ALA A 23 16.83 -3.42 -2.09
CA ALA A 23 15.61 -3.55 -1.32
C ALA A 23 14.41 -3.06 -2.14
N THR A 24 13.25 -3.63 -1.89
CA THR A 24 11.98 -3.14 -2.41
C THR A 24 11.08 -2.72 -1.26
N SER A 25 10.35 -1.63 -1.45
CA SER A 25 9.36 -1.13 -0.50
C SER A 25 8.26 -0.41 -1.28
N ILE A 26 7.35 -1.20 -1.82
CA ILE A 26 6.20 -0.74 -2.60
C ILE A 26 5.02 -0.68 -1.66
N PRO A 27 4.43 0.52 -1.42
CA PRO A 27 3.24 0.62 -0.58
C PRO A 27 2.01 0.06 -1.29
N PRO A 28 0.99 -0.40 -0.55
CA PRO A 28 -0.30 -0.75 -1.13
C PRO A 28 -1.03 0.49 -1.66
N HIS A 29 -1.86 0.29 -2.70
CA HIS A 29 -2.62 1.34 -3.36
C HIS A 29 -4.09 0.94 -3.52
N ASN A 30 -4.95 1.92 -3.68
CA ASN A 30 -6.37 1.70 -3.91
C ASN A 30 -6.63 0.98 -5.24
N LEU A 31 -7.35 -0.13 -5.17
CA LEU A 31 -7.63 -1.00 -6.32
C LEU A 31 -8.31 -0.24 -7.47
N LYS A 32 -9.31 0.59 -7.16
CA LYS A 32 -10.04 1.35 -8.17
C LYS A 32 -9.13 2.36 -8.87
N GLU A 33 -8.35 3.13 -8.13
CA GLU A 33 -7.43 4.12 -8.68
C GLU A 33 -6.36 3.46 -9.58
N VAL A 34 -5.83 2.30 -9.17
CA VAL A 34 -4.85 1.54 -9.97
C VAL A 34 -5.48 0.98 -11.24
N ILE A 35 -6.72 0.49 -11.19
CA ILE A 35 -7.43 0.01 -12.38
C ILE A 35 -7.72 1.16 -13.33
N ASP A 36 -8.23 2.30 -12.83
CA ASP A 36 -8.52 3.48 -13.64
C ASP A 36 -7.23 4.00 -14.34
N ALA A 37 -6.10 4.01 -13.63
CA ALA A 37 -4.81 4.35 -14.22
C ALA A 37 -4.33 3.31 -15.26
N THR A 38 -4.60 2.03 -15.04
CA THR A 38 -4.27 0.97 -16.01
C THR A 38 -5.08 1.12 -17.29
N ILE A 39 -6.38 1.41 -17.18
CA ILE A 39 -7.27 1.67 -18.32
C ILE A 39 -6.74 2.88 -19.11
N LYS A 40 -6.37 3.96 -18.41
CA LYS A 40 -5.78 5.14 -19.06
C LYS A 40 -4.53 4.80 -19.88
N VAL A 41 -3.64 3.95 -19.35
CA VAL A 41 -2.42 3.50 -20.10
C VAL A 41 -2.78 2.59 -21.28
N ILE A 42 -3.87 1.82 -21.22
CA ILE A 42 -4.33 1.00 -22.35
C ILE A 42 -4.88 1.87 -23.46
N ASP A 43 -5.72 2.85 -23.11
CA ASP A 43 -6.41 3.71 -24.06
C ASP A 43 -5.47 4.77 -24.67
N GLU A 44 -4.56 5.30 -23.85
CA GLU A 44 -3.60 6.34 -24.22
C GLU A 44 -2.18 5.95 -23.74
N PRO A 45 -1.44 5.10 -24.49
CA PRO A 45 -0.10 4.65 -24.09
C PRO A 45 0.90 5.78 -23.88
N ASP A 46 0.76 6.88 -24.61
CA ASP A 46 1.64 8.05 -24.54
C ASP A 46 1.21 9.06 -23.45
N CYS A 47 0.22 8.74 -22.61
CA CYS A 47 -0.22 9.63 -21.53
C CYS A 47 0.94 10.08 -20.64
N ASP A 48 0.86 11.31 -20.13
CA ASP A 48 1.88 11.83 -19.21
C ASP A 48 1.74 11.18 -17.80
N ILE A 49 2.87 11.01 -17.15
CA ILE A 49 2.93 10.51 -15.76
C ILE A 49 2.12 11.40 -14.80
N GLU A 50 2.03 12.70 -15.06
CA GLU A 50 1.26 13.64 -14.26
C GLU A 50 -0.26 13.36 -14.32
N GLU A 51 -0.75 12.82 -15.41
CA GLU A 51 -2.15 12.38 -15.52
C GLU A 51 -2.40 11.16 -14.63
N LEU A 52 -1.48 10.20 -14.63
CA LEU A 52 -1.55 9.01 -13.78
C LEU A 52 -1.47 9.37 -12.29
N ILE A 53 -0.63 10.35 -11.92
CA ILE A 53 -0.52 10.87 -10.54
C ILE A 53 -1.81 11.57 -10.07
N LYS A 54 -2.62 12.10 -10.98
CA LYS A 54 -3.95 12.65 -10.64
C LYS A 54 -4.96 11.55 -10.36
N ILE A 55 -4.84 10.39 -11.01
CA ILE A 55 -5.71 9.23 -10.82
C ILE A 55 -5.30 8.47 -9.55
N VAL A 56 -4.02 8.08 -9.47
CA VAL A 56 -3.46 7.41 -8.28
C VAL A 56 -3.03 8.47 -7.28
N LYS A 57 -3.90 8.77 -6.34
CA LYS A 57 -3.72 9.90 -5.40
C LYS A 57 -2.64 9.67 -4.36
N GLY A 58 -2.30 8.40 -4.10
CA GLY A 58 -1.28 8.01 -3.15
C GLY A 58 -1.41 6.58 -2.65
N PRO A 59 -0.50 6.15 -1.77
CA PRO A 59 -0.65 4.90 -1.03
C PRO A 59 -1.97 4.85 -0.26
N ASP A 60 -2.57 3.66 -0.22
CA ASP A 60 -3.77 3.35 0.55
C ASP A 60 -3.42 2.27 1.57
N PHE A 61 -3.07 2.71 2.78
CA PHE A 61 -2.60 1.82 3.83
C PHE A 61 -3.77 1.14 4.56
N PRO A 62 -3.75 -0.19 4.74
CA PRO A 62 -4.81 -0.92 5.43
C PRO A 62 -4.96 -0.53 6.92
N THR A 63 -3.96 0.10 7.50
CA THR A 63 -3.98 0.61 8.88
C THR A 63 -4.48 2.05 8.99
N GLY A 64 -4.90 2.66 7.88
CA GLY A 64 -5.30 4.06 7.82
C GLY A 64 -4.12 5.01 7.99
N ALA A 65 -4.25 6.00 8.85
CA ALA A 65 -3.32 7.09 9.09
C ALA A 65 -3.29 8.17 8.00
N GLN A 66 -2.66 9.29 8.28
CA GLN A 66 -2.65 10.47 7.41
C GLN A 66 -1.29 10.64 6.74
N ILE A 67 -1.30 10.86 5.43
CA ILE A 67 -0.10 11.23 4.68
C ILE A 67 0.09 12.74 4.74
N LEU A 68 1.27 13.16 5.22
CA LEU A 68 1.62 14.57 5.35
C LEU A 68 2.43 15.06 4.13
N GLY A 69 1.75 15.85 3.30
CA GLY A 69 2.34 16.41 2.08
C GLY A 69 2.35 15.43 0.91
N LYS A 70 2.42 15.96 -0.31
CA LYS A 70 2.35 15.18 -1.56
C LYS A 70 3.67 15.13 -2.33
N ALA A 71 4.67 15.91 -1.92
CA ALA A 71 5.92 16.06 -2.68
C ALA A 71 6.70 14.75 -2.80
N GLY A 72 6.97 14.08 -1.67
CA GLY A 72 7.73 12.83 -1.66
C GLY A 72 7.02 11.66 -2.36
N MET A 73 5.68 11.64 -2.32
CA MET A 73 4.87 10.67 -3.07
C MET A 73 4.98 10.91 -4.58
N LYS A 74 4.81 12.16 -5.03
CA LYS A 74 4.95 12.50 -6.45
C LYS A 74 6.35 12.21 -6.97
N GLU A 75 7.37 12.48 -6.17
CA GLU A 75 8.76 12.12 -6.48
C GLU A 75 8.92 10.62 -6.65
N ALA A 76 8.37 9.81 -5.71
CA ALA A 76 8.40 8.36 -5.82
C ALA A 76 7.74 7.84 -7.10
N TYR A 77 6.60 8.40 -7.50
CA TYR A 77 5.92 7.99 -8.73
C TYR A 77 6.69 8.39 -10.00
N ARG A 78 7.41 9.53 -9.99
CA ARG A 78 8.22 9.99 -11.11
C ARG A 78 9.56 9.28 -11.24
N THR A 79 10.19 8.95 -10.12
CA THR A 79 11.58 8.44 -10.09
C THR A 79 11.68 6.99 -9.62
N GLY A 80 10.60 6.44 -9.07
CA GLY A 80 10.58 5.13 -8.41
C GLY A 80 11.08 5.15 -6.96
N THR A 81 11.56 6.29 -6.45
CA THR A 81 12.03 6.42 -5.05
C THR A 81 11.53 7.70 -4.42
N GLY A 82 11.16 7.63 -3.14
CA GLY A 82 10.69 8.80 -2.40
C GLY A 82 10.40 8.50 -0.94
N LYS A 83 10.09 9.53 -0.17
CA LYS A 83 9.73 9.39 1.25
C LYS A 83 8.38 10.04 1.51
N VAL A 84 7.49 9.27 2.12
CA VAL A 84 6.15 9.71 2.51
C VAL A 84 6.08 9.76 4.03
N LYS A 85 5.74 10.93 4.58
CA LYS A 85 5.55 11.07 6.02
C LYS A 85 4.13 10.66 6.37
N VAL A 86 4.00 9.70 7.29
CA VAL A 86 2.72 9.15 7.75
C VAL A 86 2.54 9.47 9.22
N ARG A 87 1.35 9.91 9.61
CA ARG A 87 0.99 10.28 10.98
C ARG A 87 -0.28 9.57 11.41
N SER A 88 -0.29 9.07 12.63
CA SER A 88 -1.44 8.48 13.30
C SER A 88 -2.66 9.42 13.32
N CYS A 89 -3.85 8.86 13.25
CA CYS A 89 -5.08 9.58 13.59
C CYS A 89 -5.24 9.59 15.11
N CYS A 90 -5.32 10.79 15.66
CA CYS A 90 -5.45 11.01 17.11
C CYS A 90 -6.52 12.04 17.36
N GLU A 91 -7.40 11.77 18.33
CA GLU A 91 -8.44 12.67 18.81
C GLU A 91 -8.19 13.04 20.27
N ILE A 92 -8.54 14.26 20.66
CA ILE A 92 -8.48 14.70 22.04
C ILE A 92 -9.89 14.72 22.56
N GLU A 93 -10.16 13.88 23.54
CA GLU A 93 -11.47 13.76 24.20
C GLU A 93 -11.40 14.34 25.62
N GLU A 94 -12.47 14.95 26.07
CA GLU A 94 -12.64 15.32 27.47
C GLU A 94 -13.46 14.24 28.20
N THR A 95 -12.99 13.83 29.37
CA THR A 95 -13.69 12.87 30.22
C THR A 95 -14.65 13.58 31.15
N ASP A 96 -15.71 12.90 31.64
CA ASP A 96 -16.73 13.42 32.56
C ASP A 96 -16.15 14.05 33.84
N ARG A 97 -14.89 13.77 34.15
CA ARG A 97 -14.16 14.31 35.31
C ARG A 97 -13.33 15.55 34.99
N GLY A 98 -13.49 16.16 33.82
CA GLY A 98 -12.73 17.34 33.38
C GLY A 98 -11.23 17.08 33.18
N LYS A 99 -10.87 15.82 32.82
CA LYS A 99 -9.52 15.45 32.38
C LYS A 99 -9.57 15.21 30.87
N SER A 100 -8.48 15.52 30.20
CA SER A 100 -8.32 15.21 28.79
C SER A 100 -7.66 13.85 28.59
N GLN A 101 -8.02 13.18 27.51
CA GLN A 101 -7.35 11.98 27.01
C GLN A 101 -7.06 12.10 25.52
N ILE A 102 -5.98 11.46 25.09
CA ILE A 102 -5.63 11.35 23.66
C ILE A 102 -5.99 9.92 23.25
N VAL A 103 -6.87 9.81 22.25
CA VAL A 103 -7.30 8.54 21.67
C VAL A 103 -6.67 8.39 20.31
N ILE A 104 -5.93 7.28 20.11
CA ILE A 104 -5.24 6.95 18.87
C ILE A 104 -6.01 5.80 18.23
N THR A 105 -6.60 6.06 17.06
CA THR A 105 -7.44 5.08 16.34
C THR A 105 -6.73 4.45 15.14
N GLU A 106 -5.71 5.11 14.60
CA GLU A 106 -4.94 4.62 13.47
C GLU A 106 -3.45 4.85 13.71
N ILE A 107 -2.61 3.92 13.29
CA ILE A 107 -1.15 4.00 13.40
C ILE A 107 -0.50 3.84 12.03
N PRO A 108 0.73 4.38 11.80
CA PRO A 108 1.41 4.25 10.52
C PRO A 108 1.61 2.79 10.13
N TYR A 109 1.55 2.53 8.83
CA TYR A 109 1.71 1.20 8.25
C TYR A 109 3.04 0.55 8.67
N MET A 110 3.01 -0.76 8.98
CA MET A 110 4.13 -1.57 9.48
C MET A 110 4.66 -1.18 10.88
N VAL A 111 4.03 -0.27 11.58
CA VAL A 111 4.37 0.01 12.99
C VAL A 111 3.81 -1.07 13.90
N ASN A 112 4.65 -1.62 14.76
CA ASN A 112 4.21 -2.58 15.78
C ASN A 112 3.57 -1.84 16.95
N LYS A 113 2.25 -2.05 17.15
CA LYS A 113 1.45 -1.40 18.20
C LYS A 113 2.01 -1.61 19.61
N ALA A 114 2.41 -2.82 19.96
CA ALA A 114 2.91 -3.12 21.30
C ALA A 114 4.23 -2.38 21.60
N ARG A 115 5.17 -2.41 20.66
CA ARG A 115 6.43 -1.64 20.78
C ARG A 115 6.21 -0.13 20.82
N LEU A 116 5.21 0.36 20.08
CA LEU A 116 4.84 1.77 20.12
C LEU A 116 4.36 2.18 21.50
N ILE A 117 3.44 1.40 22.12
CA ILE A 117 2.93 1.65 23.46
C ILE A 117 4.05 1.57 24.51
N GLU A 118 4.90 0.56 24.42
CA GLU A 118 6.08 0.40 25.29
C GLU A 118 7.01 1.63 25.21
N LYS A 119 7.32 2.06 23.99
CA LYS A 119 8.14 3.27 23.76
C LYS A 119 7.48 4.53 24.33
N MET A 120 6.16 4.67 24.20
CA MET A 120 5.42 5.79 24.80
C MET A 120 5.52 5.75 26.34
N ALA A 121 5.38 4.57 26.96
CA ALA A 121 5.50 4.40 28.38
C ALA A 121 6.93 4.73 28.89
N ASP A 122 7.95 4.31 28.14
CA ASP A 122 9.35 4.62 28.48
C ASP A 122 9.64 6.12 28.46
N LEU A 123 9.13 6.84 27.46
CA LEU A 123 9.27 8.30 27.38
C LEU A 123 8.61 9.02 28.57
N VAL A 124 7.51 8.47 29.08
CA VAL A 124 6.86 9.01 30.29
C VAL A 124 7.70 8.71 31.54
N LYS A 125 8.25 7.50 31.68
CA LYS A 125 9.15 7.13 32.79
C LYS A 125 10.43 7.96 32.79
N GLU A 126 11.00 8.20 31.61
CA GLU A 126 12.20 9.04 31.40
C GLU A 126 11.91 10.54 31.54
N LYS A 127 10.68 10.95 31.83
CA LYS A 127 10.23 12.36 31.94
C LYS A 127 10.46 13.19 30.69
N LYS A 128 10.63 12.54 29.53
CA LYS A 128 10.70 13.22 28.22
C LYS A 128 9.32 13.70 27.74
N VAL A 129 8.28 13.00 28.15
CA VAL A 129 6.89 13.37 27.95
C VAL A 129 6.23 13.43 29.32
N GLU A 130 5.84 14.62 29.72
CA GLU A 130 5.19 14.88 31.01
C GLU A 130 3.68 15.02 30.85
N GLY A 131 2.94 14.99 31.96
CA GLY A 131 1.50 15.20 31.96
C GLY A 131 0.66 13.95 31.64
N VAL A 132 1.29 12.80 31.44
CA VAL A 132 0.58 11.53 31.24
C VAL A 132 0.31 10.87 32.60
N SER A 133 -0.92 10.40 32.79
CA SER A 133 -1.39 9.65 33.97
C SER A 133 -1.34 8.14 33.74
N ALA A 134 -1.86 7.67 32.60
CA ALA A 134 -1.89 6.27 32.22
C ALA A 134 -1.89 6.11 30.69
N ILE A 135 -1.44 4.94 30.24
CA ILE A 135 -1.56 4.53 28.83
C ILE A 135 -2.24 3.15 28.83
N ARG A 136 -3.32 3.01 28.07
CA ARG A 136 -4.07 1.75 27.97
C ARG A 136 -4.25 1.37 26.50
N ASP A 137 -4.19 0.08 26.24
CA ASP A 137 -4.60 -0.50 24.96
C ASP A 137 -6.02 -1.05 25.08
N GLU A 138 -6.96 -0.38 24.46
CA GLU A 138 -8.37 -0.75 24.42
C GLU A 138 -8.78 -1.31 23.06
N SER A 139 -7.79 -1.67 22.23
CA SER A 139 -8.05 -2.22 20.88
C SER A 139 -8.82 -3.55 20.98
N ASN A 140 -9.78 -3.70 20.07
CA ASN A 140 -10.64 -4.86 19.99
C ASN A 140 -10.84 -5.29 18.51
N ARG A 141 -11.89 -6.07 18.22
CA ARG A 141 -12.22 -6.51 16.85
C ARG A 141 -12.69 -5.39 15.93
N GLU A 142 -13.14 -4.28 16.48
CA GLU A 142 -13.59 -3.11 15.72
C GLU A 142 -12.43 -2.26 15.22
N GLY A 143 -11.26 -2.31 15.92
CA GLY A 143 -10.09 -1.58 15.50
C GLY A 143 -9.08 -1.28 16.61
N ILE A 144 -8.13 -0.43 16.25
CA ILE A 144 -7.11 0.08 17.16
C ILE A 144 -7.73 1.20 18.01
N ARG A 145 -7.53 1.10 19.33
CA ARG A 145 -7.85 2.16 20.29
C ARG A 145 -6.80 2.18 21.38
N ILE A 146 -5.88 3.12 21.31
CA ILE A 146 -4.89 3.37 22.35
C ILE A 146 -5.28 4.66 23.06
N VAL A 147 -5.47 4.59 24.37
CA VAL A 147 -5.92 5.72 25.20
C VAL A 147 -4.78 6.19 26.08
N VAL A 148 -4.43 7.46 25.98
CA VAL A 148 -3.44 8.14 26.80
C VAL A 148 -4.17 9.12 27.72
N GLU A 149 -4.32 8.79 28.98
CA GLU A 149 -4.92 9.65 29.99
C GLU A 149 -3.94 10.75 30.44
N LEU A 150 -4.43 11.96 30.51
CA LEU A 150 -3.62 13.11 30.92
C LEU A 150 -3.96 13.55 32.36
N LYS A 151 -3.00 14.22 32.99
CA LYS A 151 -3.21 14.95 34.24
C LYS A 151 -4.02 16.21 33.97
N ARG A 152 -4.69 16.77 35.00
CA ARG A 152 -5.56 17.93 34.84
C ARG A 152 -4.86 19.21 34.31
N ASP A 153 -3.61 19.37 34.62
CA ASP A 153 -2.75 20.51 34.28
C ASP A 153 -1.96 20.31 32.98
N ALA A 154 -2.10 19.14 32.35
CA ALA A 154 -1.39 18.82 31.13
C ALA A 154 -2.08 19.41 29.89
N ASN A 155 -1.29 19.99 28.98
CA ASN A 155 -1.79 20.42 27.68
C ASN A 155 -1.76 19.23 26.70
N PRO A 156 -2.94 18.77 26.21
CA PRO A 156 -3.02 17.58 25.36
C PRO A 156 -2.23 17.74 24.03
N GLN A 157 -2.30 18.94 23.44
CA GLN A 157 -1.65 19.20 22.16
C GLN A 157 -0.11 19.17 22.27
N ILE A 158 0.43 19.70 23.36
CA ILE A 158 1.88 19.66 23.61
C ILE A 158 2.33 18.23 23.84
N THR A 159 1.59 17.45 24.61
CA THR A 159 1.88 16.03 24.87
C THR A 159 1.83 15.21 23.58
N LEU A 160 0.79 15.41 22.77
CA LEU A 160 0.64 14.74 21.48
C LEU A 160 1.79 15.09 20.52
N ASN A 161 2.18 16.36 20.43
CA ASN A 161 3.29 16.79 19.60
C ASN A 161 4.64 16.19 20.06
N ARG A 162 4.85 16.02 21.36
CA ARG A 162 6.03 15.31 21.89
C ARG A 162 6.03 13.84 21.49
N PHE A 163 4.88 13.15 21.52
CA PHE A 163 4.76 11.78 21.04
C PHE A 163 5.03 11.67 19.54
N TYR A 164 4.49 12.56 18.70
CA TYR A 164 4.83 12.59 17.27
C TYR A 164 6.32 12.76 17.00
N LYS A 165 7.01 13.53 17.83
CA LYS A 165 8.45 13.82 17.68
C LYS A 165 9.33 12.64 18.10
N HIS A 166 8.92 11.85 19.10
CA HIS A 166 9.80 10.89 19.77
C HIS A 166 9.36 9.44 19.59
N THR A 167 8.25 9.17 18.92
CA THR A 167 7.71 7.83 18.66
C THR A 167 7.32 7.64 17.20
N GLN A 168 6.99 6.40 16.85
CA GLN A 168 6.45 6.04 15.54
C GLN A 168 4.95 6.39 15.35
N LEU A 169 4.36 7.23 16.21
CA LEU A 169 3.07 7.86 15.90
C LEU A 169 3.15 8.77 14.68
N GLN A 170 4.33 9.24 14.34
CA GLN A 170 4.66 9.83 13.07
C GLN A 170 5.96 9.21 12.58
N ASP A 171 5.92 8.63 11.39
CA ASP A 171 7.08 7.96 10.79
C ASP A 171 7.18 8.27 9.30
N SER A 172 8.31 7.96 8.69
CA SER A 172 8.56 8.14 7.28
C SER A 172 8.58 6.78 6.57
N PHE A 173 7.63 6.55 5.68
CA PHE A 173 7.65 5.38 4.80
C PHE A 173 8.52 5.67 3.58
N SER A 174 9.61 4.92 3.44
CA SER A 174 10.50 5.03 2.26
C SER A 174 9.93 4.16 1.15
N MET A 175 9.57 4.78 0.04
CA MET A 175 9.13 4.09 -1.17
C MET A 175 10.33 3.76 -2.03
N ILE A 176 10.45 2.50 -2.42
CA ILE A 176 11.46 2.00 -3.37
C ILE A 176 10.70 1.03 -4.29
N MET A 177 10.35 1.49 -5.47
CA MET A 177 9.52 0.75 -6.42
C MET A 177 10.38 -0.16 -7.30
N LEU A 178 11.20 -1.00 -6.65
CA LEU A 178 12.05 -1.97 -7.31
C LEU A 178 11.26 -3.25 -7.60
N ALA A 179 11.25 -3.65 -8.86
CA ALA A 179 10.62 -4.88 -9.33
C ALA A 179 11.52 -5.60 -10.33
N LEU A 180 11.18 -6.84 -10.69
CA LEU A 180 11.88 -7.60 -11.70
C LEU A 180 11.19 -7.44 -13.06
N VAL A 181 11.89 -6.87 -14.02
CA VAL A 181 11.49 -6.78 -15.43
C VAL A 181 12.37 -7.72 -16.23
N ASP A 182 11.77 -8.71 -16.89
CA ASP A 182 12.50 -9.75 -17.65
C ASP A 182 13.66 -10.40 -16.85
N GLY A 183 13.43 -10.61 -15.53
CA GLY A 183 14.39 -11.23 -14.62
C GLY A 183 15.49 -10.29 -14.09
N LYS A 184 15.46 -9.01 -14.45
CA LYS A 184 16.41 -8.00 -13.98
C LYS A 184 15.76 -7.04 -12.99
N PRO A 185 16.44 -6.67 -11.88
CA PRO A 185 15.93 -5.71 -10.94
C PRO A 185 16.00 -4.28 -11.53
N GLU A 186 14.87 -3.60 -11.55
CA GLU A 186 14.75 -2.21 -12.00
C GLU A 186 13.92 -1.40 -11.03
N VAL A 187 14.28 -0.14 -10.83
CA VAL A 187 13.46 0.84 -10.10
C VAL A 187 12.50 1.48 -11.09
N LEU A 188 11.20 1.26 -10.89
CA LEU A 188 10.17 1.62 -11.86
C LEU A 188 9.44 2.89 -11.44
N THR A 189 9.14 3.75 -12.42
CA THR A 189 8.16 4.83 -12.26
C THR A 189 6.75 4.25 -12.24
N LEU A 190 5.75 5.02 -11.76
CA LEU A 190 4.36 4.58 -11.78
C LEU A 190 3.89 4.19 -13.19
N LYS A 191 4.22 5.01 -14.20
CA LYS A 191 3.87 4.73 -15.59
C LYS A 191 4.50 3.43 -16.08
N ARG A 192 5.82 3.26 -15.88
CA ARG A 192 6.55 2.07 -16.31
C ARG A 192 6.01 0.79 -15.65
N PHE A 193 5.58 0.90 -14.40
CA PHE A 193 4.97 -0.21 -13.67
C PHE A 193 3.67 -0.71 -14.34
N LEU A 194 2.81 0.23 -14.75
CA LEU A 194 1.56 -0.09 -15.44
C LEU A 194 1.80 -0.58 -16.87
N GLU A 195 2.76 0.00 -17.60
CA GLU A 195 3.15 -0.45 -18.94
C GLU A 195 3.63 -1.90 -18.94
N GLU A 196 4.52 -2.28 -18.01
CA GLU A 196 5.01 -3.66 -17.90
C GLU A 196 3.88 -4.63 -17.54
N TYR A 197 2.96 -4.22 -16.67
CA TYR A 197 1.78 -5.02 -16.38
C TYR A 197 0.90 -5.23 -17.62
N VAL A 198 0.61 -4.20 -18.39
CA VAL A 198 -0.19 -4.28 -19.62
C VAL A 198 0.49 -5.16 -20.67
N LYS A 199 1.82 -5.02 -20.85
CA LYS A 199 2.64 -5.87 -21.72
C LYS A 199 2.50 -7.33 -21.33
N PHE A 200 2.68 -7.65 -20.05
CA PHE A 200 2.54 -9.02 -19.53
C PHE A 200 1.13 -9.57 -19.73
N GLN A 201 0.07 -8.77 -19.51
CA GLN A 201 -1.30 -9.20 -19.76
C GLN A 201 -1.57 -9.53 -21.23
N LYS A 202 -1.05 -8.74 -22.18
CA LYS A 202 -1.13 -9.05 -23.61
C LYS A 202 -0.48 -10.39 -23.94
N GLU A 203 0.67 -10.69 -23.37
CA GLU A 203 1.34 -11.98 -23.54
C GLU A 203 0.52 -13.14 -22.96
N VAL A 204 -0.04 -12.97 -21.76
CA VAL A 204 -0.87 -13.98 -21.11
C VAL A 204 -2.13 -14.29 -21.93
N VAL A 205 -2.84 -13.25 -22.39
CA VAL A 205 -4.03 -13.42 -23.25
C VAL A 205 -3.66 -14.14 -24.55
N THR A 206 -2.57 -13.73 -25.20
CA THR A 206 -2.10 -14.35 -26.44
C THR A 206 -1.78 -15.84 -26.23
N ARG A 207 -1.05 -16.19 -25.16
CA ARG A 207 -0.71 -17.61 -24.86
C ARG A 207 -1.95 -18.43 -24.57
N ARG A 208 -2.89 -17.90 -23.79
CA ARG A 208 -4.17 -18.56 -23.48
C ARG A 208 -4.97 -18.83 -24.75
N THR A 209 -5.13 -17.80 -25.59
CA THR A 209 -5.90 -17.92 -26.84
C THR A 209 -5.26 -18.91 -27.80
N LYS A 210 -3.93 -18.94 -27.94
CA LYS A 210 -3.22 -19.94 -28.74
C LYS A 210 -3.44 -21.37 -28.23
N PHE A 211 -3.44 -21.57 -26.92
CA PHE A 211 -3.74 -22.87 -26.31
C PHE A 211 -5.18 -23.33 -26.59
N ASP A 212 -6.15 -22.41 -26.39
CA ASP A 212 -7.55 -22.70 -26.64
C ASP A 212 -7.83 -22.98 -28.12
N LEU A 213 -7.18 -22.24 -29.03
CA LEU A 213 -7.25 -22.45 -30.48
C LEU A 213 -6.76 -23.85 -30.85
N ALA A 214 -5.54 -24.22 -30.45
CA ALA A 214 -4.97 -25.53 -30.74
C ALA A 214 -5.86 -26.69 -30.24
N LYS A 215 -6.47 -26.54 -29.06
CA LYS A 215 -7.42 -27.50 -28.53
C LYS A 215 -8.69 -27.59 -29.37
N ALA A 216 -9.22 -26.46 -29.84
CA ALA A 216 -10.41 -26.40 -30.67
C ALA A 216 -10.13 -27.01 -32.08
N GLU A 217 -8.99 -26.69 -32.69
CA GLU A 217 -8.55 -27.27 -33.99
C GLU A 217 -8.42 -28.80 -33.91
N ALA A 218 -7.78 -29.32 -32.87
CA ALA A 218 -7.65 -30.75 -32.64
C ALA A 218 -9.05 -31.42 -32.51
N ARG A 219 -9.99 -30.79 -31.84
CA ARG A 219 -11.36 -31.28 -31.72
C ARG A 219 -12.12 -31.22 -33.05
N ALA A 220 -11.95 -30.11 -33.80
CA ALA A 220 -12.56 -29.95 -35.12
C ALA A 220 -12.07 -31.05 -36.10
N HIS A 221 -10.77 -31.33 -36.14
CA HIS A 221 -10.18 -32.38 -36.94
C HIS A 221 -10.80 -33.75 -36.68
N ILE A 222 -11.01 -34.14 -35.41
CA ILE A 222 -11.65 -35.38 -35.04
C ILE A 222 -13.12 -35.40 -35.53
N LEU A 223 -13.85 -34.31 -35.39
CA LEU A 223 -15.25 -34.22 -35.80
C LEU A 223 -15.41 -34.29 -37.34
N GLU A 224 -14.48 -33.66 -38.07
CA GLU A 224 -14.43 -33.73 -39.53
C GLU A 224 -14.19 -35.18 -40.01
N GLY A 225 -13.24 -35.88 -39.37
CA GLY A 225 -12.99 -37.30 -39.63
C GLY A 225 -14.23 -38.19 -39.38
N LEU A 226 -14.93 -37.95 -38.25
CA LEU A 226 -16.17 -38.65 -37.95
C LEU A 226 -17.29 -38.35 -38.98
N ARG A 227 -17.41 -37.12 -39.43
CA ARG A 227 -18.36 -36.77 -40.50
C ARG A 227 -18.07 -37.52 -41.79
N ILE A 228 -16.82 -37.53 -42.25
CA ILE A 228 -16.43 -38.28 -43.46
C ILE A 228 -16.72 -39.76 -43.31
N ALA A 229 -16.47 -40.34 -42.13
CA ALA A 229 -16.78 -41.75 -41.87
C ALA A 229 -18.29 -42.04 -41.97
N LEU A 230 -19.14 -41.14 -41.41
CA LEU A 230 -20.62 -41.30 -41.48
C LEU A 230 -21.14 -41.11 -42.91
N ASP A 231 -20.55 -40.23 -43.70
CA ASP A 231 -20.94 -40.00 -45.09
C ASP A 231 -20.54 -41.17 -46.05
N ASN A 232 -19.68 -42.11 -45.58
CA ASN A 232 -19.16 -43.24 -46.36
C ASN A 232 -19.56 -44.62 -45.79
N ILE A 233 -20.52 -44.69 -44.86
CA ILE A 233 -21.14 -45.89 -44.36
C ILE A 233 -22.40 -46.16 -45.20
#